data_4e0a8303d215ded0c10b69f1c46daa48
#
_entry.id   4e0a8303d215ded0c10b69f1c46daa48
#
_cell.length_a   1.000
_cell.length_b   1.000
_cell.length_c   1.000
_cell.angle_alpha   90.00
_cell.angle_beta   90.00
_cell.angle_gamma   90.00
#
_symmetry.space_group_name_H-M   'P 1'
#
loop_
_entity.id
_entity.type
_entity.pdbx_description
1 polymer ?
#
loop_
_entity_poly.entity_id
_entity_poly.type
_entity_poly.pdbx_seq_one_letter_code
_entity_poly.pdbx_strand_id
1 'polypeptide(L)'
;MVPDPETAPTVRDIFLWAIERKKSTEIARILNEKHIPTPMQHKKLSRQGISNDAMWSHQAVIRIIRDYKYTGAMVSFKCGNETIRAKVQKRYAPEDYVINEGMHEPIVTHDEYYAANDTLRKVKKYDVVRTDRRDRVYYCGHCGRRLRKTFGLDEYYSCATPLYIRDAPCAGIHWSRTNIEDVVFATYKRQLQIVSEEYHRTVNEKQPDKLAPLRAQQKSLRIQLGGIGSKVASLYEQFRSDEISRNVFLEKKGALSEDRDRLQTELSRIEDEIEGLLQKQEESNTAMNAIKSIAAAADEPDDKLRERMYDDIDRVIVFDNENLKIEWKFDVAFQLS
;
A
#
# COMPACT_ATOMS: atom_id res chain seq x y z
N MET A 1 -20.62 32.91 -2.11
CA MET A 1 -20.89 31.45 -2.30
C MET A 1 -22.38 31.27 -2.53
N VAL A 2 -22.78 30.39 -3.45
CA VAL A 2 -24.21 30.07 -3.69
C VAL A 2 -24.39 28.62 -3.25
N PRO A 3 -25.48 28.25 -2.53
CA PRO A 3 -25.78 26.86 -2.22
C PRO A 3 -25.91 26.04 -3.50
N ASP A 4 -25.30 24.87 -3.50
CA ASP A 4 -25.40 23.92 -4.60
C ASP A 4 -26.81 23.29 -4.60
N PRO A 5 -27.61 23.44 -5.67
CA PRO A 5 -28.98 22.95 -5.70
C PRO A 5 -29.11 21.43 -5.56
N GLU A 6 -28.05 20.66 -5.91
CA GLU A 6 -28.09 19.21 -5.80
C GLU A 6 -27.84 18.73 -4.35
N THR A 7 -26.99 19.42 -3.60
CA THR A 7 -26.56 18.97 -2.26
C THR A 7 -27.21 19.74 -1.11
N ALA A 8 -27.67 20.98 -1.35
CA ALA A 8 -28.31 21.79 -0.31
C ALA A 8 -29.57 21.13 0.30
N PRO A 9 -30.47 20.46 -0.45
CA PRO A 9 -31.59 19.73 0.13
C PRO A 9 -31.18 18.65 1.09
N THR A 10 -30.13 17.89 0.76
CA THR A 10 -29.60 16.85 1.65
C THR A 10 -29.08 17.42 2.97
N VAL A 11 -28.40 18.57 2.90
CA VAL A 11 -27.91 19.25 4.12
C VAL A 11 -29.10 19.71 4.98
N ARG A 12 -30.14 20.28 4.36
CA ARG A 12 -31.35 20.70 5.07
C ARG A 12 -32.05 19.52 5.74
N ASP A 13 -32.20 18.41 5.04
CA ASP A 13 -32.79 17.17 5.59
C ASP A 13 -32.01 16.66 6.82
N ILE A 14 -30.68 16.69 6.75
CA ILE A 14 -29.82 16.27 7.90
C ILE A 14 -30.12 17.14 9.13
N PHE A 15 -30.26 18.45 8.98
CA PHE A 15 -30.60 19.35 10.09
C PHE A 15 -32.01 19.08 10.62
N LEU A 16 -33.00 18.92 9.74
CA LEU A 16 -34.39 18.62 10.15
C LEU A 16 -34.46 17.30 10.94
N TRP A 17 -33.82 16.24 10.45
CA TRP A 17 -33.78 14.96 11.16
C TRP A 17 -33.04 15.04 12.50
N ALA A 18 -32.02 15.89 12.60
CA ALA A 18 -31.35 16.13 13.87
C ALA A 18 -32.27 16.85 14.86
N ILE A 19 -33.02 17.88 14.43
CA ILE A 19 -34.03 18.58 15.23
C ILE A 19 -35.12 17.62 15.70
N GLU A 20 -35.55 16.67 14.84
CA GLU A 20 -36.45 15.56 15.18
C GLU A 20 -35.84 14.53 16.16
N ARG A 21 -34.63 14.81 16.69
CA ARG A 21 -33.89 13.95 17.62
C ARG A 21 -33.50 12.57 17.08
N LYS A 22 -33.44 12.36 15.77
CA LYS A 22 -32.84 11.15 15.19
C LYS A 22 -31.36 11.09 15.51
N LYS A 23 -30.87 9.90 15.86
CA LYS A 23 -29.44 9.71 16.12
C LYS A 23 -28.62 9.88 14.85
N SER A 24 -27.42 10.46 14.94
CA SER A 24 -26.53 10.63 13.78
C SER A 24 -26.20 9.34 13.03
N THR A 25 -26.22 8.18 13.73
CA THR A 25 -26.09 6.84 13.09
C THR A 25 -27.33 6.48 12.28
N GLU A 26 -28.51 6.85 12.73
CA GLU A 26 -29.77 6.63 12.04
C GLU A 26 -29.88 7.53 10.80
N ILE A 27 -29.53 8.81 10.94
CA ILE A 27 -29.48 9.74 9.82
C ILE A 27 -28.52 9.21 8.74
N ALA A 28 -27.34 8.76 9.12
CA ALA A 28 -26.38 8.17 8.19
C ALA A 28 -26.95 6.92 7.48
N ARG A 29 -27.74 6.09 8.20
CA ARG A 29 -28.41 4.92 7.63
C ARG A 29 -29.46 5.33 6.59
N ILE A 30 -30.32 6.29 6.91
CA ILE A 30 -31.33 6.83 5.99
C ILE A 30 -30.67 7.35 4.69
N LEU A 31 -29.56 8.08 4.81
CA LEU A 31 -28.83 8.61 3.65
C LEU A 31 -28.25 7.49 2.78
N ASN A 32 -27.72 6.43 3.39
CA ASN A 32 -27.21 5.25 2.66
C ASN A 32 -28.35 4.45 2.00
N GLU A 33 -29.47 4.23 2.69
CA GLU A 33 -30.65 3.54 2.15
C GLU A 33 -31.27 4.29 0.95
N LYS A 34 -31.24 5.62 0.99
CA LYS A 34 -31.66 6.47 -0.12
C LYS A 34 -30.60 6.61 -1.22
N HIS A 35 -29.44 5.95 -1.11
CA HIS A 35 -28.31 6.02 -2.04
C HIS A 35 -27.83 7.46 -2.33
N ILE A 36 -27.96 8.36 -1.35
CA ILE A 36 -27.50 9.74 -1.49
C ILE A 36 -25.98 9.76 -1.51
N PRO A 37 -25.34 10.37 -2.55
CA PRO A 37 -23.89 10.41 -2.63
C PRO A 37 -23.27 11.17 -1.46
N THR A 38 -22.17 10.67 -0.93
CA THR A 38 -21.40 11.38 0.09
C THR A 38 -20.73 12.62 -0.52
N PRO A 39 -20.33 13.62 0.28
CA PRO A 39 -19.60 14.79 -0.22
C PRO A 39 -18.32 14.43 -1.00
N MET A 40 -17.70 13.30 -0.69
CA MET A 40 -16.51 12.80 -1.39
C MET A 40 -16.87 12.24 -2.77
N GLN A 41 -17.94 11.46 -2.86
CA GLN A 41 -18.44 10.90 -4.13
C GLN A 41 -18.95 12.02 -5.05
N HIS A 42 -19.71 12.98 -4.51
CA HIS A 42 -20.22 14.14 -5.28
C HIS A 42 -19.07 14.94 -5.90
N LYS A 43 -18.00 15.20 -5.14
CA LYS A 43 -16.81 15.91 -5.63
C LYS A 43 -15.89 15.06 -6.50
N LYS A 44 -16.23 13.81 -6.78
CA LYS A 44 -15.38 12.82 -7.49
C LYS A 44 -13.94 12.75 -6.96
N LEU A 45 -13.77 13.02 -5.67
CA LEU A 45 -12.49 12.97 -4.99
C LEU A 45 -12.19 11.50 -4.65
N SER A 46 -11.51 10.80 -5.55
CA SER A 46 -10.87 9.54 -5.19
C SER A 46 -9.53 9.85 -4.52
N ARG A 47 -9.35 9.46 -3.27
CA ARG A 47 -8.01 9.32 -2.69
C ARG A 47 -7.41 8.01 -3.19
N GLN A 48 -6.15 8.04 -3.65
CA GLN A 48 -5.43 6.82 -4.00
C GLN A 48 -5.57 5.78 -2.87
N GLY A 49 -6.06 4.58 -3.20
CA GLY A 49 -6.21 3.46 -2.28
C GLY A 49 -7.50 3.43 -1.44
N ILE A 50 -8.45 4.35 -1.63
CA ILE A 50 -9.78 4.27 -1.02
C ILE A 50 -10.78 3.94 -2.12
N SER A 51 -11.45 2.78 -1.99
CA SER A 51 -12.54 2.35 -2.86
C SER A 51 -13.60 3.46 -2.99
N ASN A 52 -14.24 3.55 -4.16
CA ASN A 52 -15.36 4.47 -4.41
C ASN A 52 -16.62 4.15 -3.57
N ASP A 53 -16.57 3.12 -2.71
CA ASP A 53 -17.64 2.70 -1.80
C ASP A 53 -17.71 3.55 -0.53
N ALA A 54 -17.55 4.88 -0.69
CA ALA A 54 -17.74 5.79 0.41
C ALA A 54 -19.21 5.72 0.87
N MET A 55 -19.44 5.51 2.16
CA MET A 55 -20.76 5.53 2.77
C MET A 55 -20.87 6.67 3.78
N TRP A 56 -22.09 7.13 4.01
CA TRP A 56 -22.39 8.04 5.11
C TRP A 56 -22.09 7.37 6.45
N SER A 57 -21.43 8.08 7.31
CA SER A 57 -21.13 7.68 8.68
C SER A 57 -21.64 8.73 9.66
N HIS A 58 -21.85 8.35 10.92
CA HIS A 58 -22.26 9.28 11.96
C HIS A 58 -21.28 10.48 12.09
N GLN A 59 -20.00 10.26 11.85
CA GLN A 59 -18.99 11.33 11.87
C GLN A 59 -19.19 12.35 10.75
N ALA A 60 -19.57 11.88 9.56
CA ALA A 60 -19.88 12.77 8.44
C ALA A 60 -21.12 13.62 8.75
N VAL A 61 -22.17 13.02 9.29
CA VAL A 61 -23.38 13.71 9.72
C VAL A 61 -23.08 14.75 10.81
N ILE A 62 -22.37 14.36 11.87
CA ILE A 62 -22.00 15.28 12.98
C ILE A 62 -21.16 16.45 12.44
N ARG A 63 -20.26 16.19 11.49
CA ARG A 63 -19.43 17.25 10.88
C ARG A 63 -20.28 18.29 10.14
N ILE A 64 -21.34 17.85 9.44
CA ILE A 64 -22.28 18.76 8.77
C ILE A 64 -23.06 19.56 9.81
N ILE A 65 -23.67 18.93 10.81
CA ILE A 65 -24.46 19.62 11.83
C ILE A 65 -23.64 20.66 12.60
N ARG A 66 -22.34 20.41 12.82
CA ARG A 66 -21.44 21.32 13.53
C ARG A 66 -20.82 22.41 12.67
N ASP A 67 -21.00 22.38 11.35
CA ASP A 67 -20.40 23.40 10.50
C ASP A 67 -21.29 24.62 10.40
N TYR A 68 -20.89 25.67 11.12
CA TYR A 68 -21.63 26.95 11.21
C TYR A 68 -21.79 27.67 9.87
N LYS A 69 -21.02 27.28 8.84
CA LYS A 69 -21.15 27.85 7.51
C LYS A 69 -22.54 27.71 6.89
N TYR A 70 -23.29 26.68 7.28
CA TYR A 70 -24.63 26.46 6.73
C TYR A 70 -25.64 27.53 7.14
N THR A 71 -25.32 28.37 8.14
CA THR A 71 -26.11 29.55 8.51
C THR A 71 -25.89 30.79 7.62
N GLY A 72 -25.02 30.68 6.59
CA GLY A 72 -24.66 31.83 5.74
C GLY A 72 -23.40 32.56 6.21
N ALA A 73 -22.78 32.15 7.29
CA ALA A 73 -21.58 32.76 7.84
C ALA A 73 -20.29 32.18 7.24
N MET A 74 -19.24 33.00 7.18
CA MET A 74 -17.87 32.55 6.92
C MET A 74 -17.10 32.49 8.24
N VAL A 75 -16.56 31.32 8.55
CA VAL A 75 -15.77 31.08 9.77
C VAL A 75 -14.31 30.91 9.40
N SER A 76 -13.48 31.84 9.85
CA SER A 76 -12.03 31.89 9.62
C SER A 76 -11.27 31.64 10.91
N PHE A 77 -9.95 31.47 10.81
CA PHE A 77 -9.05 31.23 11.96
C PHE A 77 -9.35 29.98 12.79
N LYS A 78 -9.89 28.91 12.15
CA LYS A 78 -10.07 27.61 12.82
C LYS A 78 -8.74 26.92 13.10
N CYS A 79 -7.72 27.18 12.29
CA CYS A 79 -6.37 26.66 12.46
C CYS A 79 -5.36 27.61 11.81
N GLY A 80 -4.13 27.59 12.29
CA GLY A 80 -3.02 28.35 11.73
C GLY A 80 -1.68 27.72 12.05
N ASN A 81 -0.62 28.21 11.39
CA ASN A 81 0.74 27.83 11.68
C ASN A 81 1.36 28.88 12.60
N GLU A 82 1.99 28.48 13.68
CA GLU A 82 2.71 29.39 14.58
C GLU A 82 3.95 29.99 13.90
N THR A 83 4.52 29.26 12.93
CA THR A 83 5.66 29.73 12.12
C THR A 83 5.45 29.36 10.65
N ILE A 84 6.09 30.09 9.73
CA ILE A 84 5.95 29.92 8.27
C ILE A 84 6.33 28.49 7.79
N ARG A 85 7.07 27.74 8.58
CA ARG A 85 7.51 26.36 8.25
C ARG A 85 7.02 25.30 9.25
N ALA A 86 6.03 25.61 10.07
CA ALA A 86 5.50 24.63 11.02
C ALA A 86 4.92 23.41 10.28
N LYS A 87 5.38 22.21 10.63
CA LYS A 87 4.89 20.95 10.09
C LYS A 87 3.51 20.56 10.66
N VAL A 88 3.10 21.15 11.77
CA VAL A 88 1.87 20.85 12.48
C VAL A 88 1.06 22.13 12.62
N GLN A 89 -0.20 22.10 12.15
CA GLN A 89 -1.11 23.22 12.34
C GLN A 89 -1.67 23.20 13.78
N LYS A 90 -1.65 24.35 14.43
CA LYS A 90 -2.35 24.58 15.69
C LYS A 90 -3.84 24.82 15.41
N ARG A 91 -4.70 24.16 16.16
CA ARG A 91 -6.14 24.46 16.16
C ARG A 91 -6.43 25.48 17.25
N TYR A 92 -7.13 26.52 16.88
CA TYR A 92 -7.58 27.54 17.81
C TYR A 92 -8.87 27.12 18.53
N ALA A 93 -9.15 27.74 19.65
CA ALA A 93 -10.41 27.53 20.36
C ALA A 93 -11.58 28.17 19.60
N PRO A 94 -12.81 27.67 19.72
CA PRO A 94 -13.97 28.25 19.05
C PRO A 94 -14.19 29.76 19.35
N GLU A 95 -13.75 30.21 20.52
CA GLU A 95 -13.82 31.60 20.96
C GLU A 95 -12.89 32.52 20.15
N ASP A 96 -11.85 31.96 19.56
CA ASP A 96 -10.86 32.69 18.75
C ASP A 96 -11.25 32.74 17.28
N TYR A 97 -12.37 32.13 16.89
CA TYR A 97 -12.79 32.12 15.48
C TYR A 97 -13.29 33.50 15.05
N VAL A 98 -12.90 33.92 13.85
CA VAL A 98 -13.48 35.11 13.23
C VAL A 98 -14.68 34.68 12.40
N ILE A 99 -15.87 35.16 12.81
CA ILE A 99 -17.16 34.84 12.19
C ILE A 99 -17.67 36.09 11.49
N ASN A 100 -17.86 35.99 10.18
CA ASN A 100 -18.49 37.05 9.35
C ASN A 100 -19.85 36.53 8.90
N GLU A 101 -20.91 37.14 9.40
CA GLU A 101 -22.28 36.77 9.09
C GLU A 101 -22.73 37.30 7.72
N GLY A 102 -23.77 36.68 7.12
CA GLY A 102 -24.40 37.13 5.89
C GLY A 102 -23.50 37.09 4.64
N MET A 103 -22.47 36.24 4.63
CA MET A 103 -21.53 36.17 3.51
C MET A 103 -22.05 35.36 2.32
N HIS A 104 -23.10 34.57 2.51
CA HIS A 104 -23.76 33.82 1.46
C HIS A 104 -25.17 33.43 1.89
N GLU A 105 -25.99 32.95 0.96
CA GLU A 105 -27.33 32.44 1.23
C GLU A 105 -27.29 31.27 2.22
N PRO A 106 -28.06 31.33 3.33
CA PRO A 106 -28.09 30.28 4.33
C PRO A 106 -28.91 29.08 3.84
N ILE A 107 -28.47 27.87 4.19
CA ILE A 107 -29.24 26.64 4.00
C ILE A 107 -30.16 26.39 5.20
N VAL A 108 -29.73 26.79 6.38
CA VAL A 108 -30.48 26.68 7.64
C VAL A 108 -30.42 28.00 8.40
N THR A 109 -31.44 28.27 9.21
CA THR A 109 -31.45 29.44 10.09
C THR A 109 -30.52 29.19 11.31
N HIS A 110 -30.21 30.28 12.02
CA HIS A 110 -29.43 30.16 13.26
C HIS A 110 -30.17 29.31 14.31
N ASP A 111 -31.48 29.48 14.43
CA ASP A 111 -32.30 28.70 15.38
C ASP A 111 -32.30 27.21 15.05
N GLU A 112 -32.46 26.86 13.77
CA GLU A 112 -32.35 25.48 13.30
C GLU A 112 -30.95 24.90 13.56
N TYR A 113 -29.88 25.67 13.36
CA TYR A 113 -28.51 25.26 13.65
C TYR A 113 -28.33 24.94 15.13
N TYR A 114 -28.75 25.86 16.02
CA TYR A 114 -28.60 25.64 17.47
C TYR A 114 -29.49 24.51 17.96
N ALA A 115 -30.73 24.41 17.50
CA ALA A 115 -31.64 23.31 17.83
C ALA A 115 -31.05 21.94 17.43
N ALA A 116 -30.49 21.82 16.22
CA ALA A 116 -29.83 20.58 15.78
C ALA A 116 -28.58 20.24 16.61
N ASN A 117 -27.76 21.25 16.95
CA ASN A 117 -26.55 21.04 17.73
C ASN A 117 -26.84 20.65 19.19
N ASP A 118 -27.94 21.16 19.79
CA ASP A 118 -28.34 20.79 21.16
C ASP A 118 -28.71 19.30 21.28
N THR A 119 -29.14 18.67 20.17
CA THR A 119 -29.42 17.23 20.15
C THR A 119 -28.15 16.38 20.16
N LEU A 120 -27.00 16.94 19.77
CA LEU A 120 -25.75 16.22 19.74
C LEU A 120 -25.23 15.97 21.14
N ARG A 121 -24.97 14.70 21.43
CA ARG A 121 -24.38 14.29 22.71
C ARG A 121 -23.08 15.04 22.93
N LYS A 122 -22.95 15.76 24.04
CA LYS A 122 -21.68 16.35 24.47
C LYS A 122 -20.71 15.21 24.76
N VAL A 123 -19.77 14.97 23.85
CA VAL A 123 -18.73 13.96 24.04
C VAL A 123 -17.79 14.50 25.11
N LYS A 124 -17.71 13.80 26.25
CA LYS A 124 -16.64 14.06 27.21
C LYS A 124 -15.33 13.92 26.46
N LYS A 125 -14.42 14.90 26.59
CA LYS A 125 -13.04 14.79 26.10
C LYS A 125 -12.40 13.67 26.93
N TYR A 126 -12.42 12.45 26.42
CA TYR A 126 -11.50 11.43 26.89
C TYR A 126 -10.15 11.71 26.24
N ASP A 127 -9.07 11.53 26.97
CA ASP A 127 -7.74 11.52 26.39
C ASP A 127 -7.77 10.54 25.20
N VAL A 128 -7.31 11.03 24.06
CA VAL A 128 -7.28 10.21 22.84
C VAL A 128 -6.29 9.09 23.10
N VAL A 129 -6.79 7.94 23.51
CA VAL A 129 -6.00 6.72 23.57
C VAL A 129 -5.50 6.49 22.14
N ARG A 130 -4.19 6.67 21.94
CA ARG A 130 -3.58 6.39 20.65
C ARG A 130 -3.88 4.94 20.32
N THR A 131 -4.57 4.71 19.22
CA THR A 131 -4.81 3.35 18.73
C THR A 131 -3.46 2.66 18.55
N ASP A 132 -3.28 1.52 19.20
CA ASP A 132 -2.09 0.70 19.06
C ASP A 132 -1.88 0.38 17.56
N ARG A 133 -0.62 0.37 17.12
CA ARG A 133 -0.25 -0.03 15.76
C ARG A 133 -0.81 -1.42 15.43
N ARG A 134 -0.85 -2.31 16.41
CA ARG A 134 -1.39 -3.66 16.33
C ARG A 134 -2.87 -3.71 15.93
N ASP A 135 -3.66 -2.74 16.36
CA ASP A 135 -5.09 -2.68 16.04
C ASP A 135 -5.37 -2.28 14.58
N ARG A 136 -4.35 -1.91 13.80
CA ARG A 136 -4.50 -1.36 12.46
C ARG A 136 -4.44 -2.38 11.33
N VAL A 137 -4.08 -3.61 11.63
CA VAL A 137 -3.90 -4.68 10.63
C VAL A 137 -5.17 -5.46 10.31
N TYR A 138 -6.25 -5.30 11.09
CA TYR A 138 -7.48 -6.08 10.94
C TYR A 138 -8.47 -5.41 10.00
N TYR A 139 -8.90 -6.14 8.98
CA TYR A 139 -9.84 -5.67 7.94
C TYR A 139 -11.00 -6.63 7.76
N CYS A 140 -12.15 -6.10 7.39
CA CYS A 140 -13.34 -6.88 7.05
C CYS A 140 -13.22 -7.47 5.65
N GLY A 141 -13.39 -8.79 5.49
CA GLY A 141 -13.33 -9.49 4.22
C GLY A 141 -14.50 -9.19 3.27
N HIS A 142 -15.63 -8.71 3.81
CA HIS A 142 -16.82 -8.38 3.00
C HIS A 142 -16.78 -6.95 2.45
N CYS A 143 -16.40 -5.96 3.27
CA CYS A 143 -16.46 -4.56 2.86
C CYS A 143 -15.09 -3.88 2.75
N GLY A 144 -13.99 -4.59 2.99
CA GLY A 144 -12.63 -4.08 2.90
C GLY A 144 -12.25 -3.03 3.93
N ARG A 145 -13.16 -2.65 4.84
CA ARG A 145 -12.88 -1.61 5.84
C ARG A 145 -12.15 -2.17 7.03
N ARG A 146 -11.35 -1.32 7.68
CA ARG A 146 -10.69 -1.68 8.93
C ARG A 146 -11.72 -2.00 10.00
N LEU A 147 -11.49 -3.09 10.74
CA LEU A 147 -12.30 -3.42 11.90
C LEU A 147 -12.10 -2.39 13.00
N ARG A 148 -13.15 -2.16 13.75
CA ARG A 148 -13.16 -1.26 14.91
C ARG A 148 -12.97 -2.08 16.18
N LYS A 149 -11.98 -1.69 16.98
CA LYS A 149 -11.84 -2.20 18.34
C LYS A 149 -12.81 -1.48 19.26
N THR A 150 -13.56 -2.21 20.05
CA THR A 150 -14.36 -1.66 21.15
C THR A 150 -13.51 -1.59 22.41
N PHE A 151 -13.81 -0.60 23.25
CA PHE A 151 -13.15 -0.40 24.54
C PHE A 151 -14.12 -0.77 25.65
N GLY A 152 -13.63 -1.50 26.65
CA GLY A 152 -14.43 -1.94 27.81
C GLY A 152 -13.72 -3.04 28.55
N LEU A 153 -14.46 -3.76 29.41
CA LEU A 153 -13.93 -4.94 30.09
C LEU A 153 -13.57 -6.05 29.10
N ASP A 154 -14.36 -6.18 28.02
CA ASP A 154 -14.11 -7.12 26.95
C ASP A 154 -13.78 -6.35 25.66
N GLU A 155 -12.52 -6.39 25.27
CA GLU A 155 -12.06 -5.81 24.00
C GLU A 155 -12.37 -6.77 22.85
N TYR A 156 -13.08 -6.29 21.83
CA TYR A 156 -13.37 -7.07 20.64
C TYR A 156 -13.28 -6.25 19.34
N TYR A 157 -13.03 -6.93 18.24
CA TYR A 157 -13.05 -6.37 16.90
C TYR A 157 -14.38 -6.63 16.21
N SER A 158 -14.96 -5.60 15.59
CA SER A 158 -16.19 -5.68 14.83
C SER A 158 -16.17 -4.77 13.61
N CYS A 159 -16.96 -5.11 12.58
CA CYS A 159 -17.14 -4.21 11.45
C CYS A 159 -18.12 -3.08 11.81
N ALA A 160 -17.81 -1.85 11.41
CA ALA A 160 -18.70 -0.71 11.64
C ALA A 160 -19.79 -0.54 10.57
N THR A 161 -19.70 -1.24 9.44
CA THR A 161 -20.65 -1.12 8.31
C THR A 161 -22.09 -1.43 8.69
N PRO A 162 -22.38 -2.46 9.54
CA PRO A 162 -23.75 -2.74 9.97
C PRO A 162 -24.43 -1.63 10.78
N LEU A 163 -23.66 -0.67 11.31
CA LEU A 163 -24.23 0.51 11.95
C LEU A 163 -24.95 1.43 10.97
N TYR A 164 -24.55 1.37 9.69
CA TYR A 164 -24.95 2.33 8.66
C TYR A 164 -25.65 1.69 7.46
N ILE A 165 -25.53 0.38 7.29
CA ILE A 165 -26.19 -0.39 6.22
C ILE A 165 -26.90 -1.57 6.87
N ARG A 166 -28.22 -1.67 6.67
CA ARG A 166 -28.99 -2.84 7.09
C ARG A 166 -28.57 -4.04 6.26
N ASP A 167 -28.67 -5.21 6.83
CA ASP A 167 -28.39 -6.48 6.16
C ASP A 167 -26.96 -6.57 5.57
N ALA A 168 -26.02 -5.79 6.13
CA ALA A 168 -24.64 -5.88 5.72
C ALA A 168 -24.08 -7.28 6.01
N PRO A 169 -23.43 -7.97 5.04
CA PRO A 169 -22.94 -9.34 5.21
C PRO A 169 -21.89 -9.46 6.34
N CYS A 170 -21.33 -8.37 6.77
CA CYS A 170 -20.37 -8.31 7.88
C CYS A 170 -21.01 -8.07 9.26
N ALA A 171 -22.33 -8.21 9.40
CA ALA A 171 -23.03 -7.96 10.67
C ALA A 171 -22.62 -8.96 11.78
N GLY A 172 -22.18 -10.16 11.43
CA GLY A 172 -21.79 -11.21 12.37
C GLY A 172 -20.32 -11.15 12.84
N ILE A 173 -19.49 -10.28 12.31
CA ILE A 173 -18.07 -10.21 12.67
C ILE A 173 -17.91 -9.66 14.09
N HIS A 174 -17.51 -10.55 15.00
CA HIS A 174 -17.31 -10.25 16.41
C HIS A 174 -16.22 -11.14 17.01
N TRP A 175 -14.99 -10.67 17.03
CA TRP A 175 -13.85 -11.41 17.57
C TRP A 175 -13.36 -10.80 18.87
N SER A 176 -13.21 -11.61 19.90
CA SER A 176 -12.43 -11.23 21.08
C SER A 176 -11.00 -10.91 20.67
N ARG A 177 -10.43 -9.85 21.24
CA ARG A 177 -9.05 -9.45 20.95
C ARG A 177 -8.06 -10.57 21.22
N THR A 178 -8.16 -11.19 22.38
CA THR A 178 -7.27 -12.28 22.78
C THR A 178 -7.36 -13.45 21.82
N ASN A 179 -8.58 -13.87 21.47
CA ASN A 179 -8.78 -15.01 20.60
C ASN A 179 -8.22 -14.79 19.19
N ILE A 180 -8.46 -13.60 18.59
CA ILE A 180 -7.94 -13.32 17.26
C ILE A 180 -6.42 -13.18 17.27
N GLU A 181 -5.84 -12.58 18.31
CA GLU A 181 -4.38 -12.46 18.46
C GLU A 181 -3.73 -13.84 18.62
N ASP A 182 -4.35 -14.76 19.35
CA ASP A 182 -3.84 -16.12 19.51
C ASP A 182 -3.94 -16.94 18.24
N VAL A 183 -5.05 -16.84 17.49
CA VAL A 183 -5.20 -17.52 16.18
C VAL A 183 -4.18 -16.98 15.18
N VAL A 184 -4.01 -15.67 15.11
CA VAL A 184 -3.03 -15.02 14.23
C VAL A 184 -1.62 -15.42 14.61
N PHE A 185 -1.31 -15.48 15.90
CA PHE A 185 0.00 -15.90 16.40
C PHE A 185 0.30 -17.38 16.11
N ALA A 186 -0.65 -18.26 16.32
CA ALA A 186 -0.50 -19.68 15.99
C ALA A 186 -0.26 -19.89 14.49
N THR A 187 -1.00 -19.13 13.66
CA THR A 187 -0.83 -19.16 12.20
C THR A 187 0.54 -18.60 11.79
N TYR A 188 1.01 -17.53 12.43
CA TYR A 188 2.33 -16.95 12.19
C TYR A 188 3.45 -17.94 12.50
N LYS A 189 3.41 -18.61 13.66
CA LYS A 189 4.38 -19.66 14.01
C LYS A 189 4.40 -20.78 12.96
N ARG A 190 3.22 -21.23 12.51
CA ARG A 190 3.16 -22.26 11.47
C ARG A 190 3.74 -21.77 10.15
N GLN A 191 3.48 -20.53 9.78
CA GLN A 191 4.03 -19.94 8.57
C GLN A 191 5.56 -19.81 8.64
N LEU A 192 6.11 -19.39 9.77
CA LEU A 192 7.57 -19.34 9.96
C LEU A 192 8.22 -20.74 9.82
N GLN A 193 7.58 -21.79 10.33
CA GLN A 193 8.07 -23.16 10.16
C GLN A 193 8.10 -23.56 8.68
N ILE A 194 7.02 -23.28 7.93
CA ILE A 194 6.94 -23.56 6.49
C ILE A 194 8.06 -22.83 5.75
N VAL A 195 8.26 -21.54 6.05
CA VAL A 195 9.33 -20.73 5.46
C VAL A 195 10.71 -21.31 5.78
N SER A 196 10.93 -21.75 7.01
CA SER A 196 12.20 -22.35 7.44
C SER A 196 12.47 -23.70 6.72
N GLU A 197 11.46 -24.56 6.63
CA GLU A 197 11.56 -25.84 5.91
C GLU A 197 11.88 -25.62 4.42
N GLU A 198 11.20 -24.68 3.79
CA GLU A 198 11.41 -24.33 2.37
C GLU A 198 12.78 -23.73 2.13
N TYR A 199 13.23 -22.83 3.01
CA TYR A 199 14.57 -22.25 2.95
C TYR A 199 15.66 -23.35 3.00
N HIS A 200 15.56 -24.28 3.96
CA HIS A 200 16.52 -25.36 4.08
C HIS A 200 16.50 -26.31 2.87
N ARG A 201 15.32 -26.56 2.28
CA ARG A 201 15.21 -27.34 1.06
C ARG A 201 15.93 -26.65 -0.10
N THR A 202 15.65 -25.36 -0.32
CA THR A 202 16.23 -24.59 -1.43
C THR A 202 17.75 -24.43 -1.30
N VAL A 203 18.27 -24.22 -0.08
CA VAL A 203 19.72 -24.12 0.16
C VAL A 203 20.43 -25.45 -0.08
N ASN A 204 19.77 -26.57 0.18
CA ASN A 204 20.36 -27.91 -0.04
C ASN A 204 20.31 -28.39 -1.50
N GLU A 205 19.46 -27.78 -2.32
CA GLU A 205 19.40 -28.05 -3.78
C GLU A 205 20.60 -27.39 -4.47
N LYS A 206 21.53 -28.22 -5.00
CA LYS A 206 22.65 -27.73 -5.82
C LYS A 206 22.10 -27.20 -7.15
N GLN A 207 22.03 -25.92 -7.31
CA GLN A 207 21.74 -25.34 -8.62
C GLN A 207 22.96 -25.49 -9.54
N PRO A 208 22.77 -25.92 -10.80
CA PRO A 208 23.87 -26.00 -11.77
C PRO A 208 24.45 -24.62 -12.04
N ASP A 209 25.75 -24.52 -12.02
CA ASP A 209 26.46 -23.27 -12.37
C ASP A 209 26.29 -22.96 -13.87
N LYS A 210 25.33 -22.12 -14.19
CA LYS A 210 25.04 -21.66 -15.56
C LYS A 210 26.08 -20.64 -16.07
N LEU A 211 26.86 -20.01 -15.19
CA LEU A 211 27.84 -18.99 -15.55
C LEU A 211 29.17 -19.59 -16.02
N ALA A 212 29.59 -20.73 -15.48
CA ALA A 212 30.86 -21.34 -15.83
C ALA A 212 31.01 -21.64 -17.34
N PRO A 213 30.04 -22.27 -18.02
CA PRO A 213 30.16 -22.52 -19.46
C PRO A 213 30.17 -21.23 -20.30
N LEU A 214 29.38 -20.22 -19.95
CA LEU A 214 29.36 -18.94 -20.66
C LEU A 214 30.67 -18.17 -20.50
N ARG A 215 31.25 -18.15 -19.32
CA ARG A 215 32.59 -17.57 -19.07
C ARG A 215 33.68 -18.28 -19.83
N ALA A 216 33.62 -19.61 -19.99
CA ALA A 216 34.54 -20.36 -20.78
C ALA A 216 34.41 -19.98 -22.26
N GLN A 217 33.20 -19.84 -22.76
CA GLN A 217 32.92 -19.41 -24.13
C GLN A 217 33.42 -17.97 -24.41
N GLN A 218 33.11 -17.04 -23.47
CA GLN A 218 33.62 -15.66 -23.53
C GLN A 218 35.13 -15.61 -23.62
N LYS A 219 35.83 -16.40 -22.81
CA LYS A 219 37.28 -16.48 -22.84
C LYS A 219 37.80 -17.00 -24.17
N SER A 220 37.17 -18.03 -24.73
CA SER A 220 37.53 -18.59 -26.05
C SER A 220 37.37 -17.55 -27.18
N LEU A 221 36.25 -16.84 -27.20
CA LEU A 221 35.99 -15.79 -28.20
C LEU A 221 36.99 -14.63 -28.09
N ARG A 222 37.36 -14.21 -26.89
CA ARG A 222 38.41 -13.18 -26.69
C ARG A 222 39.76 -13.62 -27.18
N ILE A 223 40.14 -14.88 -27.01
CA ILE A 223 41.40 -15.43 -27.55
C ILE A 223 41.36 -15.43 -29.08
N GLN A 224 40.24 -15.84 -29.69
CA GLN A 224 40.08 -15.85 -31.15
C GLN A 224 40.17 -14.43 -31.74
N LEU A 225 39.51 -13.45 -31.12
CA LEU A 225 39.58 -12.05 -31.52
C LEU A 225 40.99 -11.49 -31.42
N GLY A 226 41.73 -11.79 -30.34
CA GLY A 226 43.13 -11.42 -30.20
C GLY A 226 44.02 -12.02 -31.31
N GLY A 227 43.73 -13.24 -31.72
CA GLY A 227 44.46 -13.90 -32.81
C GLY A 227 44.25 -13.28 -34.21
N ILE A 228 43.11 -12.62 -34.44
CA ILE A 228 42.86 -11.94 -35.73
C ILE A 228 43.84 -10.79 -35.96
N GLY A 229 44.15 -10.02 -34.91
CA GLY A 229 45.14 -8.93 -34.99
C GLY A 229 46.50 -9.41 -35.47
N SER A 230 47.00 -10.53 -34.94
CA SER A 230 48.23 -11.15 -35.36
C SER A 230 48.17 -11.67 -36.81
N LYS A 231 47.04 -12.25 -37.25
CA LYS A 231 46.82 -12.69 -38.62
C LYS A 231 46.84 -11.52 -39.61
N VAL A 232 46.21 -10.40 -39.26
CA VAL A 232 46.22 -9.17 -40.09
C VAL A 232 47.65 -8.60 -40.22
N ALA A 233 48.42 -8.59 -39.11
CA ALA A 233 49.81 -8.15 -39.12
C ALA A 233 50.69 -9.03 -40.04
N SER A 234 50.58 -10.37 -39.91
CA SER A 234 51.28 -11.30 -40.77
C SER A 234 50.88 -11.16 -42.25
N LEU A 235 49.58 -10.97 -42.51
CA LEU A 235 49.09 -10.74 -43.87
C LEU A 235 49.66 -9.42 -44.50
N TYR A 236 49.84 -8.37 -43.68
CA TYR A 236 50.46 -7.11 -44.10
C TYR A 236 51.96 -7.31 -44.43
N GLU A 237 52.68 -8.09 -43.61
CA GLU A 237 54.10 -8.41 -43.89
C GLU A 237 54.25 -9.18 -45.18
N GLN A 238 53.42 -10.18 -45.49
CA GLN A 238 53.41 -10.93 -46.74
C GLN A 238 53.12 -10.01 -47.97
N PHE A 239 52.25 -9.03 -47.80
CA PHE A 239 52.00 -8.05 -48.89
C PHE A 239 53.21 -7.12 -49.05
N ARG A 240 53.87 -6.70 -48.00
CA ARG A 240 55.04 -5.81 -48.07
C ARG A 240 56.26 -6.49 -48.61
N SER A 241 56.41 -7.82 -48.51
CA SER A 241 57.47 -8.62 -49.03
C SER A 241 57.21 -9.12 -50.51
N ASP A 242 56.11 -8.62 -51.10
CA ASP A 242 55.66 -9.00 -52.46
C ASP A 242 55.31 -10.49 -52.62
N GLU A 243 55.10 -11.22 -51.51
CA GLU A 243 54.67 -12.61 -51.52
C GLU A 243 53.21 -12.80 -51.96
N ILE A 244 52.36 -11.79 -51.79
CA ILE A 244 50.97 -11.80 -52.22
C ILE A 244 50.60 -10.53 -52.98
N SER A 245 49.71 -10.68 -53.97
CA SER A 245 49.20 -9.57 -54.76
C SER A 245 48.20 -8.69 -53.90
N ARG A 246 48.05 -7.44 -54.40
CA ARG A 246 47.11 -6.51 -53.79
C ARG A 246 45.65 -7.05 -53.67
N ASN A 247 45.21 -7.74 -54.73
CA ASN A 247 43.85 -8.30 -54.78
C ASN A 247 43.67 -9.38 -53.68
N VAL A 248 44.64 -10.29 -53.56
CA VAL A 248 44.64 -11.36 -52.55
C VAL A 248 44.72 -10.78 -51.12
N PHE A 249 45.53 -9.71 -50.96
CA PHE A 249 45.61 -9.01 -49.69
C PHE A 249 44.26 -8.43 -49.28
N LEU A 250 43.57 -7.70 -50.18
CA LEU A 250 42.28 -7.07 -49.93
C LEU A 250 41.20 -8.13 -49.65
N GLU A 251 41.14 -9.22 -50.39
CA GLU A 251 40.22 -10.34 -50.18
C GLU A 251 40.40 -10.96 -48.78
N LYS A 252 41.60 -11.37 -48.43
CA LYS A 252 41.93 -11.99 -47.16
C LYS A 252 41.70 -11.04 -46.00
N LYS A 253 42.02 -9.73 -46.15
CA LYS A 253 41.75 -8.71 -45.14
C LYS A 253 40.25 -8.50 -44.95
N GLY A 254 39.46 -8.53 -46.05
CA GLY A 254 37.99 -8.47 -45.95
C GLY A 254 37.41 -9.63 -45.14
N ALA A 255 37.83 -10.86 -45.49
CA ALA A 255 37.38 -12.06 -44.77
C ALA A 255 37.75 -12.01 -43.24
N LEU A 256 38.97 -11.55 -42.90
CA LEU A 256 39.38 -11.39 -41.51
C LEU A 256 38.56 -10.28 -40.77
N SER A 257 38.14 -9.23 -41.49
CA SER A 257 37.28 -8.19 -40.94
C SER A 257 35.88 -8.74 -40.64
N GLU A 258 35.30 -9.50 -41.57
CA GLU A 258 33.99 -10.15 -41.40
C GLU A 258 34.02 -11.15 -40.22
N ASP A 259 35.06 -11.96 -40.14
CA ASP A 259 35.27 -12.88 -39.01
C ASP A 259 35.37 -12.13 -37.66
N ARG A 260 36.10 -11.01 -37.64
CA ARG A 260 36.20 -10.17 -36.46
C ARG A 260 34.83 -9.63 -36.03
N ASP A 261 34.08 -9.08 -36.97
CA ASP A 261 32.79 -8.46 -36.70
C ASP A 261 31.77 -9.52 -36.24
N ARG A 262 31.80 -10.74 -36.80
CA ARG A 262 31.02 -11.89 -36.36
C ARG A 262 31.35 -12.29 -34.90
N LEU A 263 32.65 -12.48 -34.61
CA LEU A 263 33.11 -12.87 -33.28
C LEU A 263 32.83 -11.78 -32.25
N GLN A 264 32.87 -10.51 -32.62
CA GLN A 264 32.58 -9.40 -31.76
C GLN A 264 31.08 -9.32 -31.40
N THR A 265 30.21 -9.58 -32.38
CA THR A 265 28.77 -9.68 -32.17
C THR A 265 28.41 -10.84 -31.25
N GLU A 266 29.07 -12.01 -31.47
CA GLU A 266 28.82 -13.17 -30.59
C GLU A 266 29.37 -12.95 -29.18
N LEU A 267 30.50 -12.28 -29.03
CA LEU A 267 31.03 -11.89 -27.70
C LEU A 267 30.09 -10.97 -26.97
N SER A 268 29.56 -9.94 -27.62
CA SER A 268 28.58 -9.03 -27.03
C SER A 268 27.34 -9.78 -26.56
N ARG A 269 26.80 -10.71 -27.36
CA ARG A 269 25.65 -11.52 -26.97
C ARG A 269 25.91 -12.36 -25.72
N ILE A 270 27.12 -12.98 -25.62
CA ILE A 270 27.49 -13.75 -24.44
C ILE A 270 27.68 -12.85 -23.21
N GLU A 271 28.23 -11.65 -23.38
CA GLU A 271 28.40 -10.67 -22.33
C GLU A 271 27.06 -10.19 -21.77
N ASP A 272 26.09 -9.90 -22.63
CA ASP A 272 24.72 -9.52 -22.26
C ASP A 272 24.01 -10.67 -21.51
N GLU A 273 24.22 -11.93 -21.95
CA GLU A 273 23.65 -13.11 -21.29
C GLU A 273 24.25 -13.33 -19.88
N ILE A 274 25.56 -13.14 -19.75
CA ILE A 274 26.27 -13.21 -18.44
C ILE A 274 25.75 -12.11 -17.51
N GLU A 275 25.63 -10.87 -18.00
CA GLU A 275 25.12 -9.74 -17.21
C GLU A 275 23.69 -9.99 -16.73
N GLY A 276 22.80 -10.46 -17.59
CA GLY A 276 21.43 -10.81 -17.24
C GLY A 276 21.33 -11.93 -16.20
N LEU A 277 22.23 -12.95 -16.28
CA LEU A 277 22.29 -14.01 -15.26
C LEU A 277 22.84 -13.51 -13.91
N LEU A 278 23.84 -12.63 -13.92
CA LEU A 278 24.39 -12.02 -12.71
C LEU A 278 23.35 -11.16 -11.99
N GLN A 279 22.59 -10.34 -12.75
CA GLN A 279 21.51 -9.53 -12.17
C GLN A 279 20.44 -10.40 -11.52
N LYS A 280 19.99 -11.46 -12.21
CA LYS A 280 19.02 -12.43 -11.64
C LYS A 280 19.56 -13.13 -10.39
N GLN A 281 20.85 -13.46 -10.38
CA GLN A 281 21.50 -14.09 -9.23
C GLN A 281 21.57 -13.12 -8.03
N GLU A 282 21.81 -11.83 -8.27
CA GLU A 282 21.84 -10.80 -7.22
C GLU A 282 20.44 -10.55 -6.63
N GLU A 283 19.41 -10.49 -7.48
CA GLU A 283 18.01 -10.40 -7.07
C GLU A 283 17.61 -11.64 -6.24
N SER A 284 17.95 -12.84 -6.70
CA SER A 284 17.69 -14.09 -5.99
C SER A 284 18.43 -14.15 -4.65
N ASN A 285 19.69 -13.72 -4.59
CA ASN A 285 20.46 -13.68 -3.35
C ASN A 285 19.87 -12.70 -2.33
N THR A 286 19.36 -11.57 -2.80
CA THR A 286 18.70 -10.56 -1.96
C THR A 286 17.41 -11.13 -1.36
N ALA A 287 16.58 -11.78 -2.18
CA ALA A 287 15.37 -12.47 -1.74
C ALA A 287 15.71 -13.60 -0.75
N MET A 288 16.72 -14.40 -1.06
CA MET A 288 17.16 -15.51 -0.20
C MET A 288 17.68 -15.02 1.16
N ASN A 289 18.38 -13.88 1.23
CA ASN A 289 18.82 -13.27 2.48
C ASN A 289 17.63 -12.78 3.32
N ALA A 290 16.60 -12.23 2.71
CA ALA A 290 15.36 -11.85 3.39
C ALA A 290 14.66 -13.10 3.96
N ILE A 291 14.51 -14.15 3.16
CA ILE A 291 13.92 -15.44 3.59
C ILE A 291 14.73 -16.05 4.73
N LYS A 292 16.07 -16.02 4.65
CA LYS A 292 16.96 -16.50 5.72
C LYS A 292 16.70 -15.79 7.05
N SER A 293 16.49 -14.48 7.03
CA SER A 293 16.22 -13.72 8.26
C SER A 293 14.86 -14.07 8.87
N ILE A 294 13.88 -14.44 8.03
CA ILE A 294 12.56 -14.90 8.47
C ILE A 294 12.64 -16.35 8.98
N ALA A 295 13.33 -17.22 8.28
CA ALA A 295 13.55 -18.61 8.69
C ALA A 295 14.26 -18.70 10.06
N ALA A 296 15.26 -17.85 10.30
CA ALA A 296 15.95 -17.78 11.58
C ALA A 296 15.04 -17.36 12.75
N ALA A 297 13.95 -16.65 12.47
CA ALA A 297 13.00 -16.28 13.49
C ALA A 297 12.16 -17.46 14.00
N ALA A 298 12.07 -18.57 13.25
CA ALA A 298 11.27 -19.73 13.65
C ALA A 298 11.70 -20.32 15.02
N ASP A 299 12.95 -20.11 15.42
CA ASP A 299 13.53 -20.59 16.68
C ASP A 299 13.52 -19.54 17.80
N GLU A 300 12.96 -18.34 17.55
CA GLU A 300 12.87 -17.29 18.56
C GLU A 300 11.81 -17.62 19.63
N PRO A 301 11.97 -17.14 20.89
CA PRO A 301 10.97 -17.32 21.94
C PRO A 301 9.67 -16.55 21.62
N ASP A 302 8.54 -17.08 22.10
CA ASP A 302 7.18 -16.61 21.80
C ASP A 302 6.97 -15.10 22.07
N ASP A 303 7.59 -14.55 23.12
CA ASP A 303 7.48 -13.12 23.44
C ASP A 303 8.03 -12.23 22.32
N LYS A 304 9.20 -12.56 21.80
CA LYS A 304 9.81 -11.85 20.68
C LYS A 304 9.01 -12.02 19.39
N LEU A 305 8.54 -13.25 19.16
CA LEU A 305 7.70 -13.56 17.99
C LEU A 305 6.39 -12.76 18.00
N ARG A 306 5.74 -12.57 19.16
CA ARG A 306 4.53 -11.76 19.29
C ARG A 306 4.78 -10.28 18.95
N GLU A 307 5.92 -9.72 19.28
CA GLU A 307 6.28 -8.35 18.92
C GLU A 307 6.56 -8.23 17.42
N ARG A 308 7.34 -9.16 16.86
CA ARG A 308 7.73 -9.20 15.45
C ARG A 308 6.55 -9.46 14.52
N MET A 309 5.61 -10.31 14.91
CA MET A 309 4.45 -10.70 14.12
C MET A 309 3.75 -9.53 13.42
N TYR A 310 3.53 -8.42 14.15
CA TYR A 310 2.87 -7.23 13.59
C TYR A 310 3.74 -6.44 12.60
N ASP A 311 5.04 -6.64 12.61
CA ASP A 311 5.94 -6.07 11.60
C ASP A 311 5.94 -6.91 10.32
N ASP A 312 5.68 -8.21 10.40
CA ASP A 312 5.65 -9.15 9.28
C ASP A 312 4.27 -9.29 8.63
N ILE A 313 3.18 -8.89 9.31
CA ILE A 313 1.82 -8.88 8.79
C ILE A 313 1.59 -7.61 7.96
N ASP A 314 1.03 -7.76 6.75
CA ASP A 314 0.44 -6.65 5.99
C ASP A 314 -1.02 -6.46 6.41
N ARG A 315 -1.85 -7.50 6.31
CA ARG A 315 -3.28 -7.47 6.66
C ARG A 315 -3.76 -8.79 7.24
N VAL A 316 -4.72 -8.67 8.15
CA VAL A 316 -5.57 -9.78 8.61
C VAL A 316 -6.99 -9.51 8.13
N ILE A 317 -7.46 -10.29 7.17
CA ILE A 317 -8.78 -10.16 6.54
C ILE A 317 -9.73 -11.14 7.22
N VAL A 318 -10.75 -10.60 7.87
CA VAL A 318 -11.71 -11.36 8.68
C VAL A 318 -13.04 -11.46 7.95
N PHE A 319 -13.48 -12.67 7.61
CA PHE A 319 -14.75 -12.92 6.91
C PHE A 319 -15.90 -13.18 7.88
N ASP A 320 -15.65 -13.96 8.92
CA ASP A 320 -16.61 -14.30 9.98
C ASP A 320 -15.85 -14.63 11.27
N ASN A 321 -16.51 -15.25 12.26
CA ASN A 321 -15.89 -15.58 13.55
C ASN A 321 -15.03 -16.84 13.54
N GLU A 322 -14.88 -17.51 12.40
CA GLU A 322 -14.09 -18.74 12.24
C GLU A 322 -13.07 -18.62 11.11
N ASN A 323 -13.36 -17.75 10.11
CA ASN A 323 -12.57 -17.65 8.87
C ASN A 323 -11.85 -16.32 8.79
N LEU A 324 -10.52 -16.38 8.70
CA LEU A 324 -9.66 -15.25 8.42
C LEU A 324 -8.58 -15.63 7.41
N LYS A 325 -8.05 -14.63 6.71
CA LYS A 325 -6.88 -14.75 5.82
C LYS A 325 -5.84 -13.77 6.30
N ILE A 326 -4.60 -14.21 6.38
CA ILE A 326 -3.46 -13.34 6.73
C ILE A 326 -2.64 -13.10 5.46
N GLU A 327 -2.34 -11.85 5.19
CA GLU A 327 -1.43 -11.42 4.12
C GLU A 327 -0.12 -11.01 4.77
N TRP A 328 0.97 -11.71 4.39
CA TRP A 328 2.30 -11.50 4.94
C TRP A 328 3.10 -10.56 4.04
N LYS A 329 3.92 -9.70 4.61
CA LYS A 329 4.81 -8.82 3.82
C LYS A 329 5.90 -9.60 3.10
N PHE A 330 6.23 -10.79 3.58
CA PHE A 330 7.26 -11.64 2.97
C PHE A 330 6.72 -12.58 1.88
N ASP A 331 5.41 -12.70 1.69
CA ASP A 331 4.83 -13.50 0.59
C ASP A 331 5.32 -13.03 -0.79
N VAL A 332 5.62 -11.73 -0.93
CA VAL A 332 6.19 -11.16 -2.16
C VAL A 332 7.59 -11.71 -2.45
N ALA A 333 8.37 -12.03 -1.43
CA ALA A 333 9.72 -12.59 -1.61
C ALA A 333 9.70 -14.01 -2.18
N PHE A 334 8.66 -14.80 -1.93
CA PHE A 334 8.47 -16.13 -2.49
C PHE A 334 7.94 -16.15 -3.93
N GLN A 335 7.30 -15.07 -4.38
CA GLN A 335 6.81 -14.96 -5.76
C GLN A 335 7.94 -14.57 -6.74
N LEU A 336 9.09 -14.14 -6.24
CA LEU A 336 10.25 -13.71 -7.03
C LEU A 336 11.34 -14.78 -7.13
N SER A 337 11.19 -15.92 -6.49
CA SER A 337 12.09 -17.09 -6.56
C SER A 337 11.50 -18.17 -7.45
#